data_b6c768c116742eb0c4441675347d94ac
#
_entry.id   b6c768c116742eb0c4441675347d94ac
#
_cell.length_a   1.000
_cell.length_b   1.000
_cell.length_c   1.000
_cell.angle_alpha   90.00
_cell.angle_beta   90.00
_cell.angle_gamma   90.00
#
_symmetry.space_group_name_H-M   'P 1'
#
loop_
_entity.id
_entity.type
_entity.pdbx_description
1 polymer ?
#
loop_
_entity_poly.entity_id
_entity_poly.type
_entity_poly.pdbx_seq_one_letter_code
_entity_poly.pdbx_strand_id
1 'polypeptide(L)'
;MIDLHDTFDGTFPFAPHTFDGHGFVQHYVDEGPRDGQVILCLHGEPTWGYLYRKRVGPLSEHYRVVVPDHMGFGKSETPLDREYTLRSHTENLAALVEHLDLRDITLVGQDWGGPIATQFTVRHAERVKRIFFANTIAGYGRVGADVPEVSDSGWFRWIGEGLETGRTEQVLRNAGSTVLSVMKIIGFQNSAAVDDTWIRAYSAPFPDWDSAIGAYEFPIDAYSGRIADYVMGGLDGVADLVSKPAILLEGLEDRAIPPARAIADFRALWPDAPVVELPGVGHFCQEDAPEILVTNLHQFIQANP
;
A
#
# COMPACT_ATOMS: atom_id res chain seq x y z
N MET A 1 -21.46 1.76 -0.57
CA MET A 1 -20.57 0.67 -1.04
C MET A 1 -20.54 0.69 -2.56
N ILE A 2 -19.36 0.53 -3.16
CA ILE A 2 -19.21 0.46 -4.64
C ILE A 2 -19.88 -0.84 -5.14
N ASP A 3 -20.52 -0.78 -6.31
CA ASP A 3 -20.94 -2.02 -7.00
C ASP A 3 -19.69 -2.86 -7.30
N LEU A 4 -19.71 -4.12 -6.86
CA LEU A 4 -18.59 -5.05 -7.07
C LEU A 4 -18.24 -5.21 -8.57
N HIS A 5 -19.24 -5.08 -9.45
CA HIS A 5 -19.07 -5.22 -10.89
C HIS A 5 -18.83 -3.89 -11.64
N ASP A 6 -18.75 -2.75 -10.94
CA ASP A 6 -18.37 -1.51 -11.61
C ASP A 6 -16.92 -1.61 -12.12
N THR A 7 -16.77 -1.48 -13.42
CA THR A 7 -15.47 -1.54 -14.11
C THR A 7 -14.87 -0.16 -14.33
N PHE A 8 -15.51 0.90 -13.87
CA PHE A 8 -15.07 2.28 -14.09
C PHE A 8 -14.73 2.55 -15.56
N ASP A 9 -15.75 2.41 -16.40
CA ASP A 9 -15.66 2.60 -17.86
C ASP A 9 -14.62 1.67 -18.52
N GLY A 10 -14.43 0.47 -17.97
CA GLY A 10 -13.50 -0.54 -18.47
C GLY A 10 -12.03 -0.31 -18.02
N THR A 11 -11.76 0.67 -17.16
CA THR A 11 -10.40 0.90 -16.62
C THR A 11 -10.02 -0.07 -15.51
N PHE A 12 -11.01 -0.77 -14.92
CA PHE A 12 -10.84 -1.83 -13.90
C PHE A 12 -11.66 -3.08 -14.28
N PRO A 13 -11.27 -3.80 -15.34
CA PRO A 13 -12.08 -4.87 -15.93
C PRO A 13 -11.93 -6.23 -15.23
N PHE A 14 -11.46 -6.26 -14.00
CA PHE A 14 -11.15 -7.50 -13.28
C PHE A 14 -12.40 -8.08 -12.61
N ALA A 15 -12.47 -9.42 -12.60
CA ALA A 15 -13.54 -10.13 -11.91
C ALA A 15 -13.44 -9.89 -10.39
N PRO A 16 -14.54 -9.50 -9.72
CA PRO A 16 -14.51 -9.32 -8.27
C PRO A 16 -14.50 -10.68 -7.58
N HIS A 17 -13.64 -10.80 -6.57
CA HIS A 17 -13.64 -11.88 -5.61
C HIS A 17 -13.90 -11.33 -4.22
N THR A 18 -14.50 -12.11 -3.34
CA THR A 18 -14.76 -11.71 -1.96
C THR A 18 -14.39 -12.81 -0.99
N PHE A 19 -13.93 -12.41 0.19
CA PHE A 19 -13.61 -13.27 1.32
C PHE A 19 -14.34 -12.76 2.56
N ASP A 20 -15.22 -13.58 3.11
CA ASP A 20 -15.96 -13.35 4.35
C ASP A 20 -15.47 -14.34 5.41
N GLY A 21 -14.30 -14.12 5.97
CA GLY A 21 -13.69 -15.06 6.91
C GLY A 21 -13.11 -14.40 8.15
N HIS A 22 -13.03 -13.08 8.17
CA HIS A 22 -12.42 -12.34 9.27
C HIS A 22 -13.35 -11.24 9.84
N GLY A 23 -14.66 -11.44 9.68
CA GLY A 23 -15.71 -10.61 10.26
C GLY A 23 -16.01 -9.34 9.48
N PHE A 24 -15.62 -9.26 8.22
CA PHE A 24 -16.07 -8.32 7.19
C PHE A 24 -15.87 -8.95 5.81
N VAL A 25 -16.57 -8.44 4.81
CA VAL A 25 -16.39 -8.89 3.43
C VAL A 25 -15.24 -8.12 2.79
N GLN A 26 -14.12 -8.80 2.56
CA GLN A 26 -12.97 -8.25 1.86
C GLN A 26 -13.05 -8.53 0.37
N HIS A 27 -12.95 -7.49 -0.46
CA HIS A 27 -12.78 -7.62 -1.90
C HIS A 27 -11.31 -7.83 -2.27
N TYR A 28 -11.08 -8.63 -3.32
CA TYR A 28 -9.75 -8.76 -3.94
C TYR A 28 -9.88 -9.09 -5.43
N VAL A 29 -8.85 -8.72 -6.19
CA VAL A 29 -8.61 -9.19 -7.56
C VAL A 29 -7.72 -10.42 -7.49
N ASP A 30 -7.93 -11.42 -8.35
CA ASP A 30 -7.10 -12.62 -8.45
C ASP A 30 -7.04 -13.07 -9.92
N GLU A 31 -6.05 -12.58 -10.65
CA GLU A 31 -5.90 -12.75 -12.08
C GLU A 31 -4.63 -13.55 -12.44
N GLY A 32 -4.66 -14.19 -13.59
CA GLY A 32 -3.55 -14.98 -14.13
C GLY A 32 -3.59 -16.46 -13.78
N PRO A 33 -2.51 -17.22 -14.10
CA PRO A 33 -2.47 -18.67 -13.90
C PRO A 33 -2.48 -19.04 -12.43
N ARG A 34 -3.40 -19.91 -12.03
CA ARG A 34 -3.61 -20.31 -10.61
C ARG A 34 -2.40 -21.02 -9.99
N ASP A 35 -1.58 -21.67 -10.78
CA ASP A 35 -0.33 -22.35 -10.43
C ASP A 35 0.93 -21.48 -10.69
N GLY A 36 0.72 -20.23 -11.13
CA GLY A 36 1.80 -19.26 -11.34
C GLY A 36 2.45 -18.77 -10.05
N GLN A 37 3.66 -18.21 -10.17
CA GLN A 37 4.29 -17.50 -9.04
C GLN A 37 3.38 -16.34 -8.59
N VAL A 38 3.21 -16.21 -7.27
CA VAL A 38 2.27 -15.26 -6.68
C VAL A 38 2.90 -13.87 -6.55
N ILE A 39 2.19 -12.86 -7.05
CA ILE A 39 2.42 -11.44 -6.74
C ILE A 39 1.25 -10.95 -5.91
N LEU A 40 1.50 -10.47 -4.71
CA LEU A 40 0.49 -9.91 -3.81
C LEU A 40 0.75 -8.42 -3.63
N CYS A 41 -0.16 -7.58 -4.17
CA CYS A 41 0.00 -6.13 -4.24
C CYS A 41 -0.83 -5.44 -3.15
N LEU A 42 -0.17 -4.68 -2.28
CA LEU A 42 -0.78 -3.98 -1.15
C LEU A 42 -0.72 -2.47 -1.38
N HIS A 43 -1.90 -1.85 -1.39
CA HIS A 43 -2.06 -0.39 -1.52
C HIS A 43 -1.95 0.32 -0.16
N GLY A 44 -2.00 1.64 -0.19
CA GLY A 44 -2.04 2.48 1.00
C GLY A 44 -3.05 3.62 0.89
N GLU A 45 -2.77 4.71 1.59
CA GLU A 45 -3.62 5.89 1.77
C GLU A 45 -3.61 6.82 0.54
N PRO A 46 -4.71 7.39 0.12
CA PRO A 46 -6.12 7.02 0.28
C PRO A 46 -6.63 6.17 -0.88
N THR A 47 -5.83 5.19 -1.31
CA THR A 47 -6.04 4.41 -2.53
C THR A 47 -6.68 3.04 -2.24
N TRP A 48 -6.86 2.24 -3.29
CA TRP A 48 -7.38 0.88 -3.24
C TRP A 48 -6.84 0.07 -4.43
N GLY A 49 -7.29 -1.13 -4.66
CA GLY A 49 -6.81 -2.00 -5.73
C GLY A 49 -6.78 -1.35 -7.12
N TYR A 50 -7.58 -0.32 -7.35
CA TYR A 50 -7.55 0.50 -8.57
C TYR A 50 -6.17 1.11 -8.87
N LEU A 51 -5.37 1.36 -7.85
CA LEU A 51 -4.00 1.83 -7.99
C LEU A 51 -3.14 0.89 -8.84
N TYR A 52 -3.43 -0.42 -8.77
CA TYR A 52 -2.70 -1.45 -9.48
C TYR A 52 -3.29 -1.82 -10.85
N ARG A 53 -4.41 -1.19 -11.30
CA ARG A 53 -5.14 -1.56 -12.53
C ARG A 53 -4.28 -1.67 -13.79
N LYS A 54 -3.30 -0.77 -13.95
CA LYS A 54 -2.40 -0.75 -15.13
C LYS A 54 -1.34 -1.86 -15.11
N ARG A 55 -1.24 -2.63 -14.01
CA ARG A 55 -0.22 -3.67 -13.80
C ARG A 55 -0.77 -5.05 -13.80
N VAL A 56 -2.00 -5.21 -13.30
CA VAL A 56 -2.63 -6.52 -13.19
C VAL A 56 -2.63 -7.20 -14.56
N GLY A 57 -3.11 -6.55 -15.62
CA GLY A 57 -3.14 -7.13 -16.98
C GLY A 57 -1.77 -7.64 -17.44
N PRO A 58 -0.75 -6.77 -17.59
CA PRO A 58 0.57 -7.20 -18.06
C PRO A 58 1.25 -8.25 -17.19
N LEU A 59 1.06 -8.20 -15.86
CA LEU A 59 1.66 -9.18 -14.96
C LEU A 59 0.92 -10.52 -14.96
N SER A 60 -0.41 -10.50 -15.10
CA SER A 60 -1.23 -11.71 -15.10
C SER A 60 -1.04 -12.60 -16.33
N GLU A 61 -0.35 -12.13 -17.35
CA GLU A 61 0.08 -12.98 -18.48
C GLU A 61 1.08 -14.06 -18.03
N HIS A 62 1.80 -13.83 -16.91
CA HIS A 62 2.89 -14.70 -16.46
C HIS A 62 2.80 -15.14 -15.00
N TYR A 63 2.08 -14.38 -14.16
CA TYR A 63 2.02 -14.54 -12.71
C TYR A 63 0.58 -14.60 -12.22
N ARG A 64 0.35 -15.23 -11.08
CA ARG A 64 -0.89 -15.04 -10.32
C ARG A 64 -0.81 -13.73 -9.55
N VAL A 65 -1.62 -12.76 -9.92
CA VAL A 65 -1.65 -11.41 -9.34
C VAL A 65 -2.85 -11.26 -8.43
N VAL A 66 -2.60 -11.10 -7.14
CA VAL A 66 -3.64 -10.89 -6.12
C VAL A 66 -3.54 -9.46 -5.59
N VAL A 67 -4.66 -8.73 -5.60
CA VAL A 67 -4.73 -7.34 -5.14
C VAL A 67 -5.93 -7.19 -4.21
N PRO A 68 -5.75 -7.31 -2.89
CA PRO A 68 -6.81 -7.05 -1.93
C PRO A 68 -7.06 -5.56 -1.76
N ASP A 69 -8.32 -5.21 -1.53
CA ASP A 69 -8.68 -3.93 -0.92
C ASP A 69 -8.62 -4.09 0.59
N HIS A 70 -7.93 -3.18 1.27
CA HIS A 70 -7.91 -3.17 2.73
C HIS A 70 -9.32 -2.85 3.29
N MET A 71 -9.57 -3.29 4.53
CA MET A 71 -10.80 -2.95 5.25
C MET A 71 -11.00 -1.43 5.28
N GLY A 72 -12.18 -0.94 4.86
CA GLY A 72 -12.48 0.49 4.76
C GLY A 72 -12.02 1.16 3.46
N PHE A 73 -11.56 0.37 2.47
CA PHE A 73 -11.10 0.89 1.18
C PHE A 73 -11.69 0.10 0.01
N GLY A 74 -11.74 0.75 -1.15
CA GLY A 74 -12.15 0.12 -2.40
C GLY A 74 -13.54 -0.48 -2.34
N LYS A 75 -13.63 -1.74 -2.75
CA LYS A 75 -14.87 -2.52 -2.75
C LYS A 75 -15.03 -3.39 -1.49
N SER A 76 -14.10 -3.32 -0.53
CA SER A 76 -14.21 -3.97 0.77
C SER A 76 -15.20 -3.23 1.69
N GLU A 77 -15.76 -3.95 2.65
CA GLU A 77 -16.63 -3.36 3.67
C GLU A 77 -15.90 -2.39 4.59
N THR A 78 -16.67 -1.47 5.17
CA THR A 78 -16.22 -0.46 6.13
C THR A 78 -16.97 -0.65 7.47
N PRO A 79 -16.66 -1.68 8.26
CA PRO A 79 -17.31 -1.89 9.56
C PRO A 79 -16.90 -0.78 10.55
N LEU A 80 -17.88 -0.17 11.22
CA LEU A 80 -17.66 0.92 12.17
C LEU A 80 -17.35 0.45 13.59
N ASP A 81 -17.50 -0.84 13.86
CA ASP A 81 -17.24 -1.49 15.14
C ASP A 81 -15.86 -2.17 15.21
N ARG A 82 -14.97 -1.83 14.27
CA ARG A 82 -13.61 -2.37 14.17
C ARG A 82 -12.56 -1.30 14.30
N GLU A 83 -11.37 -1.72 14.75
CA GLU A 83 -10.20 -0.86 14.79
C GLU A 83 -9.46 -0.89 13.44
N TYR A 84 -9.10 0.29 12.95
CA TYR A 84 -8.33 0.50 11.72
C TYR A 84 -6.87 0.76 12.10
N THR A 85 -6.15 -0.28 12.48
CA THR A 85 -4.76 -0.23 12.93
C THR A 85 -3.86 -1.08 12.03
N LEU A 86 -2.55 -0.84 12.07
CA LEU A 86 -1.56 -1.67 11.39
C LEU A 86 -1.73 -3.15 11.76
N ARG A 87 -2.05 -3.45 13.04
CA ARG A 87 -2.34 -4.81 13.51
C ARG A 87 -3.53 -5.40 12.75
N SER A 88 -4.67 -4.72 12.77
CA SER A 88 -5.91 -5.22 12.15
C SER A 88 -5.72 -5.49 10.66
N HIS A 89 -5.07 -4.57 9.94
CA HIS A 89 -4.82 -4.75 8.51
C HIS A 89 -3.84 -5.90 8.22
N THR A 90 -2.83 -6.10 9.07
CA THR A 90 -1.89 -7.23 8.94
C THR A 90 -2.60 -8.57 9.22
N GLU A 91 -3.45 -8.64 10.25
CA GLU A 91 -4.22 -9.84 10.58
C GLU A 91 -5.26 -10.16 9.50
N ASN A 92 -5.92 -9.15 8.93
CA ASN A 92 -6.82 -9.31 7.78
C ASN A 92 -6.07 -9.88 6.55
N LEU A 93 -4.87 -9.36 6.26
CA LEU A 93 -4.02 -9.89 5.20
C LEU A 93 -3.64 -11.35 5.45
N ALA A 94 -3.25 -11.70 6.68
CA ALA A 94 -2.89 -13.07 7.04
C ALA A 94 -4.06 -14.04 6.83
N ALA A 95 -5.28 -13.64 7.22
CA ALA A 95 -6.48 -14.44 7.01
C ALA A 95 -6.78 -14.67 5.51
N LEU A 96 -6.62 -13.64 4.67
CA LEU A 96 -6.80 -13.78 3.22
C LEU A 96 -5.72 -14.69 2.61
N VAL A 97 -4.46 -14.53 2.98
CA VAL A 97 -3.33 -15.37 2.51
C VAL A 97 -3.55 -16.82 2.89
N GLU A 98 -4.04 -17.09 4.10
CA GLU A 98 -4.38 -18.44 4.54
C GLU A 98 -5.57 -19.01 3.75
N HIS A 99 -6.64 -18.24 3.57
CA HIS A 99 -7.83 -18.64 2.79
C HIS A 99 -7.49 -19.04 1.36
N LEU A 100 -6.60 -18.28 0.70
CA LEU A 100 -6.17 -18.53 -0.66
C LEU A 100 -4.99 -19.53 -0.76
N ASP A 101 -4.47 -20.00 0.38
CA ASP A 101 -3.24 -20.80 0.55
C ASP A 101 -2.08 -20.26 -0.30
N LEU A 102 -1.86 -18.93 -0.28
CA LEU A 102 -0.77 -18.32 -1.03
C LEU A 102 0.58 -18.69 -0.41
N ARG A 103 1.52 -19.06 -1.26
CA ARG A 103 2.90 -19.44 -0.90
C ARG A 103 3.89 -18.84 -1.87
N ASP A 104 5.16 -18.80 -1.49
CA ASP A 104 6.25 -18.24 -2.31
C ASP A 104 5.94 -16.83 -2.84
N ILE A 105 5.29 -16.01 -2.00
CA ILE A 105 4.72 -14.73 -2.36
C ILE A 105 5.83 -13.72 -2.67
N THR A 106 5.72 -13.04 -3.82
CA THR A 106 6.37 -11.75 -4.03
C THR A 106 5.43 -10.67 -3.49
N LEU A 107 5.76 -10.12 -2.31
CA LEU A 107 5.00 -9.02 -1.72
C LEU A 107 5.39 -7.70 -2.37
N VAL A 108 4.39 -6.98 -2.89
CA VAL A 108 4.54 -5.63 -3.44
C VAL A 108 3.82 -4.67 -2.50
N GLY A 109 4.56 -3.78 -1.84
CA GLY A 109 4.00 -2.81 -0.90
C GLY A 109 4.27 -1.37 -1.32
N GLN A 110 3.26 -0.52 -1.25
CA GLN A 110 3.35 0.92 -1.43
C GLN A 110 2.65 1.62 -0.27
N ASP A 111 3.23 2.72 0.24
CA ASP A 111 2.69 3.47 1.37
C ASP A 111 2.41 2.53 2.57
N TRP A 112 1.20 2.48 3.12
CA TRP A 112 0.80 1.54 4.16
C TRP A 112 0.96 0.07 3.78
N GLY A 113 0.91 -0.24 2.48
CA GLY A 113 1.21 -1.59 2.00
C GLY A 113 2.61 -2.10 2.38
N GLY A 114 3.58 -1.21 2.56
CA GLY A 114 4.93 -1.56 3.04
C GLY A 114 4.97 -2.02 4.50
N PRO A 115 4.53 -1.20 5.47
CA PRO A 115 4.39 -1.62 6.87
C PRO A 115 3.55 -2.88 7.04
N ILE A 116 2.41 -3.03 6.33
CA ILE A 116 1.58 -4.23 6.38
C ILE A 116 2.36 -5.45 5.85
N ALA A 117 3.03 -5.33 4.70
CA ALA A 117 3.87 -6.40 4.14
C ALA A 117 5.01 -6.79 5.08
N THR A 118 5.64 -5.81 5.71
CA THR A 118 6.71 -6.02 6.69
C THR A 118 6.20 -6.76 7.91
N GLN A 119 5.09 -6.29 8.52
CA GLN A 119 4.51 -6.92 9.70
C GLN A 119 3.96 -8.32 9.40
N PHE A 120 3.44 -8.54 8.19
CA PHE A 120 3.09 -9.87 7.73
C PHE A 120 4.34 -10.77 7.61
N THR A 121 5.41 -10.27 6.97
CA THR A 121 6.62 -11.08 6.72
C THR A 121 7.32 -11.49 8.01
N VAL A 122 7.46 -10.61 9.00
CA VAL A 122 8.11 -10.95 10.29
C VAL A 122 7.33 -11.99 11.10
N ARG A 123 6.06 -12.26 10.76
CA ARG A 123 5.20 -13.24 11.45
C ARG A 123 4.91 -14.50 10.62
N HIS A 124 5.06 -14.41 9.30
CA HIS A 124 4.71 -15.46 8.32
C HIS A 124 5.77 -15.57 7.22
N ALA A 125 7.06 -15.53 7.61
CA ALA A 125 8.18 -15.51 6.69
C ALA A 125 8.21 -16.72 5.72
N GLU A 126 7.67 -17.86 6.15
CA GLU A 126 7.54 -19.09 5.37
C GLU A 126 6.61 -18.94 4.15
N ARG A 127 5.74 -17.95 4.14
CA ARG A 127 4.85 -17.64 3.02
C ARG A 127 5.48 -16.71 1.99
N VAL A 128 6.52 -15.94 2.39
CA VAL A 128 7.10 -14.85 1.59
C VAL A 128 8.42 -15.31 0.97
N LYS A 129 8.54 -15.10 -0.34
CA LYS A 129 9.75 -15.38 -1.09
C LYS A 129 10.59 -14.14 -1.38
N ARG A 130 9.93 -13.00 -1.71
CA ARG A 130 10.59 -11.75 -2.14
C ARG A 130 9.79 -10.55 -1.70
N ILE A 131 10.46 -9.41 -1.62
CA ILE A 131 9.87 -8.12 -1.20
C ILE A 131 10.18 -7.07 -2.26
N PHE A 132 9.13 -6.43 -2.77
CA PHE A 132 9.21 -5.31 -3.70
C PHE A 132 8.53 -4.10 -3.06
N PHE A 133 9.30 -3.12 -2.66
CA PHE A 133 8.79 -1.87 -2.10
C PHE A 133 8.80 -0.74 -3.13
N ALA A 134 7.81 0.13 -3.02
CA ALA A 134 7.68 1.32 -3.84
C ALA A 134 7.09 2.46 -3.00
N ASN A 135 7.85 3.55 -2.82
CA ASN A 135 7.43 4.71 -2.00
C ASN A 135 6.86 4.30 -0.63
N THR A 136 7.69 3.64 0.16
CA THR A 136 7.31 3.11 1.48
C THR A 136 8.53 2.87 2.36
N ILE A 137 8.30 2.50 3.62
CA ILE A 137 9.32 2.08 4.58
C ILE A 137 9.05 0.69 5.13
N ALA A 138 10.09 -0.04 5.51
CA ALA A 138 9.98 -1.27 6.27
C ALA A 138 9.75 -0.99 7.77
N GLY A 139 10.28 0.11 8.28
CA GLY A 139 10.07 0.58 9.64
C GLY A 139 10.98 -0.04 10.70
N TYR A 140 11.95 -0.87 10.31
CA TYR A 140 12.94 -1.48 11.22
C TYR A 140 14.36 -0.99 11.00
N GLY A 141 14.61 -0.20 9.97
CA GLY A 141 15.94 0.32 9.66
C GLY A 141 16.42 1.32 10.72
N ARG A 142 17.62 1.10 11.27
CA ARG A 142 18.28 2.07 12.13
C ARG A 142 18.92 3.14 11.25
N VAL A 143 18.35 4.32 11.25
CA VAL A 143 18.74 5.45 10.41
C VAL A 143 19.48 6.49 11.24
N GLY A 144 20.49 7.15 10.66
CA GLY A 144 21.26 8.19 11.33
C GLY A 144 20.43 9.43 11.64
N ALA A 145 20.83 10.19 12.66
CA ALA A 145 20.10 11.37 13.12
C ALA A 145 20.13 12.56 12.12
N ASP A 146 20.94 12.48 11.08
CA ASP A 146 21.03 13.45 9.99
C ASP A 146 20.02 13.18 8.84
N VAL A 147 19.31 12.08 8.91
CA VAL A 147 18.26 11.72 7.94
C VAL A 147 16.91 12.21 8.46
N PRO A 148 16.09 12.90 7.64
CA PRO A 148 14.78 13.38 8.06
C PRO A 148 13.89 12.26 8.59
N GLU A 149 13.14 12.52 9.66
CA GLU A 149 12.11 11.60 10.14
C GLU A 149 10.88 11.66 9.25
N VAL A 150 10.04 10.60 9.28
CA VAL A 150 8.75 10.61 8.57
C VAL A 150 7.85 11.74 9.09
N SER A 151 7.90 12.02 10.39
CA SER A 151 7.19 13.13 11.03
C SER A 151 7.60 14.52 10.49
N ASP A 152 8.78 14.64 9.88
CA ASP A 152 9.26 15.89 9.28
C ASP A 152 8.72 16.13 7.86
N SER A 153 7.99 15.17 7.29
CA SER A 153 7.40 15.30 5.96
C SER A 153 6.33 16.38 5.90
N GLY A 154 6.05 16.88 4.70
CA GLY A 154 4.97 17.83 4.47
C GLY A 154 3.60 17.27 4.85
N TRP A 155 3.39 15.96 4.62
CA TRP A 155 2.18 15.25 4.97
C TRP A 155 1.94 15.18 6.47
N PHE A 156 2.92 14.69 7.24
CA PHE A 156 2.75 14.55 8.70
C PHE A 156 2.67 15.89 9.42
N ARG A 157 3.37 16.93 8.95
CA ARG A 157 3.16 18.30 9.45
C ARG A 157 1.75 18.78 9.20
N TRP A 158 1.21 18.56 7.97
CA TRP A 158 -0.16 18.92 7.64
C TRP A 158 -1.18 18.18 8.53
N ILE A 159 -0.95 16.88 8.81
CA ILE A 159 -1.75 16.10 9.76
C ILE A 159 -1.75 16.76 11.15
N GLY A 160 -0.56 17.02 11.72
CA GLY A 160 -0.42 17.57 13.07
C GLY A 160 -1.08 18.94 13.23
N GLU A 161 -0.80 19.88 12.32
CA GLU A 161 -1.42 21.20 12.32
C GLU A 161 -2.96 21.13 12.15
N GLY A 162 -3.43 20.18 11.39
CA GLY A 162 -4.86 20.01 11.12
C GLY A 162 -5.61 19.32 12.26
N LEU A 163 -4.96 18.48 13.06
CA LEU A 163 -5.59 17.82 14.23
C LEU A 163 -6.00 18.85 15.29
N GLU A 164 -5.18 19.86 15.54
CA GLU A 164 -5.48 20.93 16.51
C GLU A 164 -6.75 21.72 16.16
N THR A 165 -7.09 21.80 14.87
CA THR A 165 -8.22 22.58 14.34
C THR A 165 -9.40 21.72 13.88
N GLY A 166 -9.28 20.39 13.90
CA GLY A 166 -10.27 19.47 13.32
C GLY A 166 -10.19 19.38 11.78
N ARG A 167 -9.28 20.14 11.13
CA ARG A 167 -9.16 20.17 9.65
C ARG A 167 -8.77 18.83 9.07
N THR A 168 -7.85 18.09 9.71
CA THR A 168 -7.39 16.78 9.25
C THR A 168 -8.57 15.81 9.14
N GLU A 169 -9.36 15.69 10.21
CA GLU A 169 -10.54 14.84 10.19
C GLU A 169 -11.55 15.31 9.13
N GLN A 170 -11.84 16.63 9.09
CA GLN A 170 -12.75 17.21 8.11
C GLN A 170 -12.36 16.90 6.67
N VAL A 171 -11.08 16.91 6.32
CA VAL A 171 -10.61 16.64 4.97
C VAL A 171 -10.59 15.14 4.68
N LEU A 172 -10.04 14.33 5.55
CA LEU A 172 -9.88 12.88 5.31
C LEU A 172 -11.21 12.13 5.36
N ARG A 173 -12.12 12.51 6.28
CA ARG A 173 -13.46 11.95 6.36
C ARG A 173 -14.40 12.40 5.22
N ASN A 174 -13.99 13.37 4.41
CA ASN A 174 -14.68 13.77 3.17
C ASN A 174 -13.90 13.33 1.92
N ALA A 175 -13.16 12.22 1.98
CA ALA A 175 -12.31 11.73 0.89
C ALA A 175 -13.05 11.56 -0.44
N GLY A 176 -14.37 11.31 -0.43
CA GLY A 176 -15.19 11.31 -1.64
C GLY A 176 -15.13 12.60 -2.46
N SER A 177 -14.84 13.75 -1.84
CA SER A 177 -14.67 15.04 -2.53
C SER A 177 -13.25 15.58 -2.47
N THR A 178 -12.40 15.06 -1.60
CA THR A 178 -11.06 15.60 -1.35
C THR A 178 -9.92 14.69 -1.80
N VAL A 179 -10.21 13.47 -2.28
CA VAL A 179 -9.21 12.44 -2.59
C VAL A 179 -8.08 12.96 -3.48
N LEU A 180 -8.38 13.69 -4.57
CA LEU A 180 -7.36 14.27 -5.44
C LEU A 180 -6.50 15.30 -4.69
N SER A 181 -7.11 16.13 -3.83
CA SER A 181 -6.38 17.11 -3.03
C SER A 181 -5.45 16.42 -2.03
N VAL A 182 -5.92 15.37 -1.37
CA VAL A 182 -5.12 14.54 -0.45
C VAL A 182 -3.95 13.91 -1.21
N MET A 183 -4.19 13.25 -2.34
CA MET A 183 -3.13 12.66 -3.15
C MET A 183 -2.11 13.71 -3.64
N LYS A 184 -2.55 14.94 -3.96
CA LYS A 184 -1.64 16.04 -4.32
C LYS A 184 -0.78 16.51 -3.15
N ILE A 185 -1.34 16.55 -1.94
CA ILE A 185 -0.56 16.89 -0.72
C ILE A 185 0.49 15.81 -0.48
N ILE A 186 0.13 14.53 -0.61
CA ILE A 186 1.00 13.37 -0.42
C ILE A 186 2.11 13.30 -1.47
N GLY A 187 1.85 13.74 -2.73
CA GLY A 187 2.91 13.80 -3.75
C GLY A 187 2.55 13.35 -5.16
N PHE A 188 1.27 13.15 -5.49
CA PHE A 188 0.86 12.78 -6.85
C PHE A 188 1.28 13.81 -7.90
N GLN A 189 2.02 13.39 -8.96
CA GLN A 189 2.61 14.27 -9.98
C GLN A 189 1.82 14.25 -11.30
N ASN A 190 1.41 13.11 -11.80
CA ASN A 190 0.83 12.94 -13.14
C ASN A 190 -0.59 13.49 -13.26
N SER A 191 -0.74 14.81 -13.27
CA SER A 191 -2.04 15.47 -13.44
C SER A 191 -2.71 15.16 -14.80
N ALA A 192 -1.96 14.73 -15.80
CA ALA A 192 -2.50 14.38 -17.11
C ALA A 192 -3.29 13.06 -17.10
N ALA A 193 -3.10 12.22 -16.08
CA ALA A 193 -3.86 10.99 -15.89
C ALA A 193 -5.25 11.22 -15.29
N VAL A 194 -5.54 12.45 -14.81
CA VAL A 194 -6.79 12.76 -14.09
C VAL A 194 -7.88 13.11 -15.10
N ASP A 195 -8.86 12.24 -15.19
CA ASP A 195 -10.13 12.45 -15.91
C ASP A 195 -11.32 12.16 -14.99
N ASP A 196 -12.54 12.27 -15.49
CA ASP A 196 -13.76 12.05 -14.70
C ASP A 196 -13.84 10.61 -14.18
N THR A 197 -13.38 9.62 -14.96
CA THR A 197 -13.34 8.20 -14.56
C THR A 197 -12.33 7.98 -13.44
N TRP A 198 -11.15 8.59 -13.54
CA TRP A 198 -10.12 8.53 -12.49
C TRP A 198 -10.64 9.12 -11.17
N ILE A 199 -11.25 10.32 -11.22
CA ILE A 199 -11.83 10.96 -10.03
C ILE A 199 -12.93 10.09 -9.43
N ARG A 200 -13.87 9.59 -10.27
CA ARG A 200 -14.95 8.70 -9.84
C ARG A 200 -14.40 7.44 -9.17
N ALA A 201 -13.38 6.81 -9.73
CA ALA A 201 -12.83 5.58 -9.21
C ALA A 201 -12.14 5.76 -7.84
N TYR A 202 -11.37 6.83 -7.65
CA TYR A 202 -10.71 7.08 -6.36
C TYR A 202 -11.65 7.66 -5.29
N SER A 203 -12.72 8.36 -5.68
CA SER A 203 -13.69 8.90 -4.73
C SER A 203 -14.80 7.93 -4.33
N ALA A 204 -15.10 6.94 -5.18
CA ALA A 204 -16.22 6.01 -4.99
C ALA A 204 -16.20 5.21 -3.67
N PRO A 205 -15.04 4.81 -3.09
CA PRO A 205 -15.02 4.14 -1.79
C PRO A 205 -15.57 4.98 -0.64
N PHE A 206 -15.63 6.30 -0.79
CA PHE A 206 -15.88 7.27 0.27
C PHE A 206 -17.15 8.13 0.02
N PRO A 207 -18.34 7.50 -0.17
CA PRO A 207 -19.56 8.23 -0.50
C PRO A 207 -20.06 9.14 0.64
N ASP A 208 -19.66 8.89 1.87
CA ASP A 208 -20.07 9.62 3.05
C ASP A 208 -18.97 9.64 4.13
N TRP A 209 -19.25 10.31 5.24
CA TRP A 209 -18.35 10.48 6.38
C TRP A 209 -17.89 9.13 6.97
N ASP A 210 -18.80 8.20 7.18
CA ASP A 210 -18.50 6.95 7.85
C ASP A 210 -17.67 6.01 6.97
N SER A 211 -17.91 5.99 5.68
CA SER A 211 -17.15 5.19 4.72
C SER A 211 -15.68 5.61 4.59
N ALA A 212 -15.31 6.83 5.00
CA ALA A 212 -13.94 7.33 4.95
C ALA A 212 -13.14 7.11 6.26
N ILE A 213 -13.61 6.25 7.16
CA ILE A 213 -12.91 5.97 8.44
C ILE A 213 -11.51 5.42 8.19
N GLY A 214 -11.32 4.52 7.22
CA GLY A 214 -10.01 3.96 6.88
C GLY A 214 -9.02 5.03 6.44
N ALA A 215 -9.44 5.94 5.56
CA ALA A 215 -8.64 7.06 5.08
C ALA A 215 -8.23 8.03 6.21
N TYR A 216 -9.03 8.16 7.25
CA TYR A 216 -8.67 8.94 8.43
C TYR A 216 -7.74 8.18 9.38
N GLU A 217 -8.06 6.93 9.70
CA GLU A 217 -7.36 6.17 10.73
C GLU A 217 -5.94 5.76 10.32
N PHE A 218 -5.66 5.48 9.06
CA PHE A 218 -4.32 5.12 8.59
C PHE A 218 -3.26 6.16 9.02
N PRO A 219 -3.34 7.43 8.59
CA PRO A 219 -2.33 8.39 9.00
C PRO A 219 -2.35 8.67 10.51
N ILE A 220 -3.51 8.56 11.18
CA ILE A 220 -3.61 8.77 12.62
C ILE A 220 -2.93 7.64 13.40
N ASP A 221 -3.03 6.40 12.96
CA ASP A 221 -2.37 5.25 13.61
C ASP A 221 -0.84 5.44 13.65
N ALA A 222 -0.24 5.91 12.54
CA ALA A 222 1.18 6.24 12.49
C ALA A 222 1.51 7.51 13.29
N TYR A 223 0.76 8.60 13.09
CA TYR A 223 1.03 9.90 13.72
C TYR A 223 0.94 9.83 15.24
N SER A 224 -0.03 9.10 15.77
CA SER A 224 -0.21 8.92 17.22
C SER A 224 0.76 7.93 17.85
N GLY A 225 1.54 7.19 17.05
CA GLY A 225 2.45 6.15 17.52
C GLY A 225 1.77 4.86 17.98
N ARG A 226 0.48 4.67 17.72
CA ARG A 226 -0.26 3.43 18.08
C ARG A 226 0.37 2.18 17.45
N ILE A 227 1.06 2.33 16.32
CA ILE A 227 1.76 1.23 15.63
C ILE A 227 2.95 0.67 16.42
N ALA A 228 3.52 1.45 17.37
CA ALA A 228 4.83 1.18 17.97
C ALA A 228 4.90 -0.20 18.65
N ASP A 229 3.94 -0.54 19.53
CA ASP A 229 3.94 -1.81 20.25
C ASP A 229 3.80 -3.01 19.30
N TYR A 230 3.00 -2.86 18.23
CA TYR A 230 2.83 -3.93 17.26
C TYR A 230 4.09 -4.15 16.42
N VAL A 231 4.75 -3.07 16.01
CA VAL A 231 6.03 -3.11 15.31
C VAL A 231 7.10 -3.74 16.20
N MET A 232 7.23 -3.30 17.45
CA MET A 232 8.20 -3.86 18.40
C MET A 232 7.97 -5.34 18.68
N GLY A 233 6.72 -5.79 18.69
CA GLY A 233 6.36 -7.21 18.82
C GLY A 233 6.79 -8.10 17.64
N GLY A 234 7.23 -7.52 16.51
CA GLY A 234 7.74 -8.24 15.34
C GLY A 234 9.27 -8.36 15.26
N LEU A 235 10.01 -7.83 16.24
CA LEU A 235 11.48 -7.77 16.19
C LEU A 235 12.16 -9.13 16.01
N ASP A 236 11.64 -10.18 16.61
CA ASP A 236 12.21 -11.54 16.52
C ASP A 236 12.20 -12.08 15.09
N GLY A 237 11.27 -11.63 14.24
CA GLY A 237 11.15 -12.03 12.84
C GLY A 237 11.98 -11.20 11.85
N VAL A 238 12.69 -10.16 12.31
CA VAL A 238 13.45 -9.26 11.41
C VAL A 238 14.57 -10.01 10.70
N ALA A 239 15.20 -11.01 11.34
CA ALA A 239 16.22 -11.83 10.71
C ALA A 239 15.66 -12.59 9.49
N ASP A 240 14.44 -13.09 9.58
CA ASP A 240 13.76 -13.77 8.46
C ASP A 240 13.36 -12.79 7.37
N LEU A 241 12.89 -11.59 7.74
CA LEU A 241 12.59 -10.49 6.81
C LEU A 241 13.80 -10.14 5.95
N VAL A 242 14.95 -9.84 6.58
CA VAL A 242 16.16 -9.42 5.85
C VAL A 242 16.82 -10.54 5.05
N SER A 243 16.47 -11.80 5.31
CA SER A 243 16.92 -12.93 4.50
C SER A 243 16.25 -12.99 3.12
N LYS A 244 15.16 -12.26 2.91
CA LYS A 244 14.44 -12.27 1.64
C LYS A 244 15.11 -11.34 0.63
N PRO A 245 15.22 -11.75 -0.64
CA PRO A 245 15.56 -10.79 -1.70
C PRO A 245 14.59 -9.60 -1.68
N ALA A 246 15.15 -8.39 -1.77
CA ALA A 246 14.36 -7.17 -1.71
C ALA A 246 14.81 -6.14 -2.76
N ILE A 247 13.92 -5.25 -3.15
CA ILE A 247 14.17 -4.08 -4.00
C ILE A 247 13.31 -2.92 -3.54
N LEU A 248 13.83 -1.70 -3.65
CA LEU A 248 13.07 -0.48 -3.44
C LEU A 248 13.04 0.34 -4.74
N LEU A 249 11.85 0.78 -5.16
CA LEU A 249 11.64 1.84 -6.12
C LEU A 249 11.18 3.09 -5.36
N GLU A 250 11.90 4.20 -5.52
CA GLU A 250 11.62 5.42 -4.76
C GLU A 250 11.44 6.63 -5.69
N GLY A 251 10.24 7.19 -5.69
CA GLY A 251 9.92 8.44 -6.35
C GLY A 251 10.45 9.62 -5.53
N LEU A 252 11.30 10.44 -6.13
CA LEU A 252 12.03 11.50 -5.43
C LEU A 252 11.16 12.73 -5.10
N GLU A 253 9.93 12.81 -5.63
CA GLU A 253 8.95 13.87 -5.33
C GLU A 253 7.93 13.45 -4.27
N ASP A 254 8.21 12.38 -3.51
CA ASP A 254 7.38 11.93 -2.39
C ASP A 254 7.33 12.98 -1.27
N ARG A 255 6.13 13.25 -0.75
CA ARG A 255 5.90 14.23 0.32
C ARG A 255 5.28 13.61 1.58
N ALA A 256 4.93 12.32 1.51
CA ALA A 256 4.48 11.56 2.66
C ALA A 256 5.66 10.96 3.41
N ILE A 257 6.58 10.34 2.67
CA ILE A 257 7.78 9.72 3.21
C ILE A 257 8.98 10.42 2.56
N PRO A 258 9.84 11.13 3.31
CA PRO A 258 11.02 11.74 2.71
C PRO A 258 11.85 10.68 1.98
N PRO A 259 12.20 10.84 0.69
CA PRO A 259 12.92 9.81 -0.08
C PRO A 259 14.22 9.37 0.57
N ALA A 260 14.96 10.33 1.16
CA ALA A 260 16.18 10.03 1.91
C ALA A 260 15.91 9.08 3.10
N ARG A 261 14.74 9.19 3.75
CA ARG A 261 14.33 8.31 4.85
C ARG A 261 14.00 6.92 4.37
N ALA A 262 13.18 6.80 3.30
CA ALA A 262 12.82 5.51 2.72
C ALA A 262 14.06 4.73 2.27
N ILE A 263 14.96 5.38 1.55
CA ILE A 263 16.22 4.79 1.07
C ILE A 263 17.11 4.37 2.25
N ALA A 264 17.25 5.21 3.28
CA ALA A 264 18.09 4.91 4.43
C ALA A 264 17.52 3.77 5.28
N ASP A 265 16.21 3.73 5.54
CA ASP A 265 15.52 2.63 6.22
C ASP A 265 15.72 1.31 5.46
N PHE A 266 15.52 1.32 4.14
CA PHE A 266 15.70 0.14 3.30
C PHE A 266 17.14 -0.36 3.31
N ARG A 267 18.13 0.52 3.10
CA ARG A 267 19.56 0.16 3.07
C ARG A 267 20.09 -0.32 4.43
N ALA A 268 19.49 0.12 5.53
CA ALA A 268 19.83 -0.35 6.87
C ALA A 268 19.46 -1.85 7.07
N LEU A 269 18.47 -2.34 6.33
CA LEU A 269 18.01 -3.75 6.37
C LEU A 269 18.63 -4.58 5.24
N TRP A 270 18.75 -4.01 4.06
CA TRP A 270 19.28 -4.67 2.85
C TRP A 270 20.37 -3.80 2.20
N PRO A 271 21.61 -3.81 2.76
CA PRO A 271 22.68 -2.90 2.31
C PRO A 271 23.04 -3.04 0.82
N ASP A 272 22.99 -4.27 0.30
CA ASP A 272 23.40 -4.60 -1.06
C ASP A 272 22.23 -4.73 -2.05
N ALA A 273 20.99 -4.56 -1.57
CA ALA A 273 19.81 -4.69 -2.41
C ALA A 273 19.64 -3.46 -3.34
N PRO A 274 19.08 -3.65 -4.56
CA PRO A 274 18.91 -2.55 -5.48
C PRO A 274 17.90 -1.51 -4.97
N VAL A 275 18.26 -0.23 -5.19
CA VAL A 275 17.39 0.92 -5.02
C VAL A 275 17.32 1.63 -6.36
N VAL A 276 16.11 1.83 -6.87
CA VAL A 276 15.84 2.54 -8.12
C VAL A 276 15.21 3.89 -7.77
N GLU A 277 15.99 4.95 -7.90
CA GLU A 277 15.54 6.32 -7.70
C GLU A 277 14.84 6.84 -8.96
N LEU A 278 13.66 7.44 -8.80
CA LEU A 278 12.78 7.87 -9.88
C LEU A 278 12.57 9.40 -9.83
N PRO A 279 13.43 10.20 -10.50
CA PRO A 279 13.26 11.64 -10.58
C PRO A 279 11.93 12.03 -11.27
N GLY A 280 11.22 13.02 -10.74
CA GLY A 280 9.94 13.48 -11.26
C GLY A 280 8.74 12.58 -10.95
N VAL A 281 8.96 11.48 -10.23
CA VAL A 281 7.94 10.56 -9.74
C VAL A 281 7.66 10.87 -8.27
N GLY A 282 6.40 10.91 -7.89
CA GLY A 282 5.97 11.16 -6.51
C GLY A 282 5.61 9.89 -5.76
N HIS A 283 4.84 10.08 -4.69
CA HIS A 283 4.41 9.02 -3.80
C HIS A 283 3.61 7.90 -4.48
N PHE A 284 2.81 8.25 -5.49
CA PHE A 284 1.99 7.29 -6.25
C PHE A 284 2.70 6.88 -7.55
N CYS A 285 3.86 6.25 -7.41
CA CYS A 285 4.66 5.81 -8.55
C CYS A 285 3.88 4.89 -9.51
N GLN A 286 2.83 4.24 -9.03
CA GLN A 286 1.90 3.46 -9.84
C GLN A 286 1.11 4.31 -10.84
N GLU A 287 0.81 5.54 -10.53
CA GLU A 287 0.14 6.47 -11.44
C GLU A 287 1.13 7.30 -12.25
N ASP A 288 2.26 7.65 -11.62
CA ASP A 288 3.25 8.54 -12.21
C ASP A 288 4.17 7.81 -13.21
N ALA A 289 4.49 6.52 -12.95
CA ALA A 289 5.43 5.73 -13.76
C ALA A 289 5.03 4.25 -13.89
N PRO A 290 3.84 3.93 -14.45
CA PRO A 290 3.29 2.57 -14.44
C PRO A 290 4.20 1.52 -15.10
N GLU A 291 4.83 1.82 -16.22
CA GLU A 291 5.64 0.89 -16.98
C GLU A 291 6.95 0.54 -16.27
N ILE A 292 7.52 1.48 -15.50
CA ILE A 292 8.76 1.28 -14.74
C ILE A 292 8.55 0.20 -13.68
N LEU A 293 7.39 0.22 -12.98
CA LEU A 293 7.12 -0.79 -11.97
C LEU A 293 6.97 -2.19 -12.55
N VAL A 294 6.21 -2.34 -13.64
CA VAL A 294 6.01 -3.64 -14.30
C VAL A 294 7.36 -4.23 -14.74
N THR A 295 8.18 -3.41 -15.39
CA THR A 295 9.50 -3.85 -15.87
C THR A 295 10.42 -4.27 -14.74
N ASN A 296 10.55 -3.44 -13.70
CA ASN A 296 11.41 -3.74 -12.56
C ASN A 296 10.93 -4.95 -11.77
N LEU A 297 9.62 -5.10 -11.56
CA LEU A 297 9.06 -6.25 -10.86
C LEU A 297 9.31 -7.55 -11.63
N HIS A 298 9.07 -7.55 -12.94
CA HIS A 298 9.35 -8.71 -13.80
C HIS A 298 10.83 -9.10 -13.74
N GLN A 299 11.75 -8.14 -13.95
CA GLN A 299 13.20 -8.39 -13.88
C GLN A 299 13.63 -8.87 -12.49
N PHE A 300 13.09 -8.29 -11.42
CA PHE A 300 13.40 -8.69 -10.05
C PHE A 300 12.98 -10.14 -9.76
N ILE A 301 11.79 -10.55 -10.21
CA ILE A 301 11.32 -11.93 -10.06
C ILE A 301 12.21 -12.89 -10.85
N GLN A 302 12.59 -12.56 -12.10
CA GLN A 302 13.46 -13.38 -12.93
C GLN A 302 14.89 -13.53 -12.35
N ALA A 303 15.40 -12.48 -11.72
CA ALA A 303 16.71 -12.50 -11.08
C ALA A 303 16.74 -13.28 -9.75
N ASN A 304 15.58 -13.54 -9.15
CA ASN A 304 15.44 -14.22 -7.86
C ASN A 304 14.38 -15.35 -7.98
N PRO A 305 14.64 -16.41 -8.74
CA PRO A 305 13.68 -17.44 -9.10
C PRO A 305 13.13 -18.23 -7.91
#